data_95a9ca7d4ca837467e95d7d8726e539d
#
_entry.id   95a9ca7d4ca837467e95d7d8726e539d
#
_cell.length_a   1.000
_cell.length_b   1.000
_cell.length_c   1.000
_cell.angle_alpha   90.00
_cell.angle_beta   90.00
_cell.angle_gamma   90.00
#
_symmetry.space_group_name_H-M   'P 1'
#
loop_
_entity.id
_entity.type
_entity.pdbx_description
1 polymer ?
#
loop_
_entity_poly.entity_id
_entity_poly.type
_entity_poly.pdbx_seq_one_letter_code
_entity_poly.pdbx_strand_id
1 'polypeptide(L)'
;YAKYYEEEKGVNLFSVWNRVVKMQIELLKLTDPRQFADAWNEIVRLKQKIQPFLSKEGLLFTCSNAFDNLKNLGLSYIRREFQKQPYLTFLIEVMNYMFDKVENCFYSINDEKQVYYASEQSKLIMDMARETNFDYKPEDILGSSIYDRDCNPSVPLEIVPDWGSAICLFSVSQTRNYDFVSGQTSDRTVHNIINEFFVKPDGNSNVLIKELCSNFSNHYRKHANRELHFYKDKYGDSRNPNIVKSKTYNQMAVEYLTSAGWHVIEHEHPGMEPPQSDKYVLINSILEEDDPKLPLFRINGSRCRYTLISMNNA
;
A
#
# COMPACT_ATOMS: atom_id res chain seq x y z
N TYR A 1 -4.21 -2.00 16.68
CA TYR A 1 -5.62 -2.22 17.03
C TYR A 1 -5.87 -3.64 17.56
N ALA A 2 -5.36 -4.70 16.91
CA ALA A 2 -5.58 -6.08 17.35
C ALA A 2 -5.02 -6.33 18.75
N LYS A 3 -3.82 -5.82 19.06
CA LYS A 3 -3.20 -5.91 20.39
C LYS A 3 -4.05 -5.25 21.48
N TYR A 4 -4.58 -4.05 21.20
CA TYR A 4 -5.48 -3.35 22.11
C TYR A 4 -6.78 -4.12 22.36
N TYR A 5 -7.36 -4.72 21.30
CA TYR A 5 -8.55 -5.56 21.44
C TYR A 5 -8.28 -6.81 22.28
N GLU A 6 -7.10 -7.43 22.10
CA GLU A 6 -6.66 -8.58 22.88
C GLU A 6 -6.47 -8.24 24.37
N GLU A 7 -5.85 -7.11 24.66
CA GLU A 7 -5.67 -6.62 26.03
C GLU A 7 -7.01 -6.34 26.74
N GLU A 8 -7.98 -5.74 26.04
CA GLU A 8 -9.28 -5.37 26.63
C GLU A 8 -10.28 -6.54 26.68
N LYS A 9 -10.23 -7.48 25.73
CA LYS A 9 -11.21 -8.56 25.57
C LYS A 9 -10.66 -9.95 25.86
N GLY A 10 -9.36 -10.10 25.98
CA GLY A 10 -8.73 -11.41 26.17
C GLY A 10 -8.88 -12.34 24.97
N VAL A 11 -9.16 -11.79 23.77
CA VAL A 11 -9.39 -12.55 22.54
C VAL A 11 -8.42 -12.08 21.48
N ASN A 12 -7.63 -13.00 20.93
CA ASN A 12 -6.76 -12.69 19.79
C ASN A 12 -7.60 -12.46 18.54
N LEU A 13 -7.78 -11.19 18.18
CA LEU A 13 -8.62 -10.74 17.09
C LEU A 13 -8.16 -11.32 15.74
N PHE A 14 -6.86 -11.29 15.46
CA PHE A 14 -6.27 -11.82 14.22
C PHE A 14 -6.59 -13.29 14.05
N SER A 15 -6.30 -14.10 15.07
CA SER A 15 -6.50 -15.55 15.02
C SER A 15 -7.97 -15.92 14.78
N VAL A 16 -8.88 -15.29 15.53
CA VAL A 16 -10.32 -15.59 15.40
C VAL A 16 -10.86 -15.09 14.07
N TRP A 17 -10.51 -13.87 13.65
CA TRP A 17 -10.97 -13.33 12.37
C TRP A 17 -10.47 -14.13 11.18
N ASN A 18 -9.19 -14.44 11.14
CA ASN A 18 -8.61 -15.24 10.06
C ASN A 18 -9.18 -16.64 9.99
N ARG A 19 -9.53 -17.24 11.13
CA ARG A 19 -10.26 -18.51 11.17
C ARG A 19 -11.66 -18.37 10.55
N VAL A 20 -12.38 -17.28 10.88
CA VAL A 20 -13.68 -16.98 10.26
C VAL A 20 -13.53 -16.88 8.74
N VAL A 21 -12.56 -16.10 8.25
CA VAL A 21 -12.33 -15.93 6.81
C VAL A 21 -11.99 -17.26 6.12
N LYS A 22 -11.09 -18.06 6.70
CA LYS A 22 -10.75 -19.40 6.15
C LYS A 22 -11.98 -20.29 6.04
N MET A 23 -12.82 -20.32 7.07
CA MET A 23 -14.06 -21.10 7.03
C MET A 23 -15.07 -20.58 6.01
N GLN A 24 -15.17 -19.25 5.83
CA GLN A 24 -16.01 -18.64 4.80
C GLN A 24 -15.54 -19.00 3.38
N ILE A 25 -14.23 -19.09 3.16
CA ILE A 25 -13.67 -19.56 1.87
C ILE A 25 -14.00 -21.01 1.61
N GLU A 26 -13.89 -21.88 2.63
CA GLU A 26 -14.30 -23.28 2.49
C GLU A 26 -15.81 -23.42 2.19
N LEU A 27 -16.65 -22.56 2.78
CA LEU A 27 -18.07 -22.48 2.44
C LEU A 27 -18.34 -22.26 0.94
N LEU A 28 -17.49 -21.50 0.24
CA LEU A 28 -17.66 -21.25 -1.20
C LEU A 28 -17.53 -22.52 -2.04
N LYS A 29 -16.83 -23.54 -1.51
CA LYS A 29 -16.60 -24.83 -2.16
C LYS A 29 -17.70 -25.86 -1.86
N LEU A 30 -18.50 -25.66 -0.80
CA LEU A 30 -19.52 -26.61 -0.37
C LEU A 30 -20.76 -26.54 -1.28
N THR A 31 -21.27 -27.71 -1.62
CA THR A 31 -22.50 -27.88 -2.39
C THR A 31 -23.61 -28.56 -1.56
N ASP A 32 -23.25 -29.29 -0.50
CA ASP A 32 -24.21 -29.93 0.40
C ASP A 32 -24.82 -28.90 1.37
N PRO A 33 -26.16 -28.73 1.37
CA PRO A 33 -26.85 -27.79 2.24
C PRO A 33 -26.64 -28.03 3.74
N ARG A 34 -26.49 -29.29 4.16
CA ARG A 34 -26.29 -29.64 5.58
C ARG A 34 -24.90 -29.22 6.04
N GLN A 35 -23.86 -29.56 5.28
CA GLN A 35 -22.49 -29.17 5.56
C GLN A 35 -22.34 -27.63 5.54
N PHE A 36 -23.04 -26.97 4.63
CA PHE A 36 -23.09 -25.52 4.57
C PHE A 36 -23.69 -24.92 5.85
N ALA A 37 -24.84 -25.45 6.31
CA ALA A 37 -25.51 -24.98 7.51
C ALA A 37 -24.64 -25.17 8.77
N ASP A 38 -24.01 -26.31 8.92
CA ASP A 38 -23.14 -26.62 10.06
C ASP A 38 -21.91 -25.68 10.09
N ALA A 39 -21.24 -25.50 8.96
CA ALA A 39 -20.11 -24.58 8.85
C ALA A 39 -20.53 -23.11 9.08
N TRP A 40 -21.70 -22.69 8.59
CA TRP A 40 -22.25 -21.38 8.85
C TRP A 40 -22.51 -21.12 10.33
N ASN A 41 -23.09 -22.08 11.04
CA ASN A 41 -23.34 -21.97 12.47
C ASN A 41 -22.04 -21.80 13.26
N GLU A 42 -20.97 -22.50 12.90
CA GLU A 42 -19.67 -22.33 13.55
C GLU A 42 -19.05 -20.95 13.24
N ILE A 43 -19.19 -20.45 12.01
CA ILE A 43 -18.77 -19.07 11.66
C ILE A 43 -19.49 -18.04 12.52
N VAL A 44 -20.82 -18.17 12.67
CA VAL A 44 -21.61 -17.26 13.51
C VAL A 44 -21.11 -17.31 14.96
N ARG A 45 -20.84 -18.51 15.50
CA ARG A 45 -20.29 -18.68 16.85
C ARG A 45 -18.91 -18.02 17.02
N LEU A 46 -18.03 -18.14 16.03
CA LEU A 46 -16.72 -17.47 16.06
C LEU A 46 -16.87 -15.95 16.00
N LYS A 47 -17.75 -15.42 15.15
CA LYS A 47 -18.01 -13.98 15.06
C LYS A 47 -18.58 -13.39 16.36
N GLN A 48 -19.33 -14.16 17.13
CA GLN A 48 -19.78 -13.73 18.46
C GLN A 48 -18.65 -13.43 19.45
N LYS A 49 -17.46 -14.02 19.25
CA LYS A 49 -16.28 -13.73 20.09
C LYS A 49 -15.62 -12.41 19.75
N ILE A 50 -15.84 -11.87 18.55
CA ILE A 50 -15.22 -10.66 18.02
C ILE A 50 -16.28 -9.63 17.62
N GLN A 51 -17.34 -9.51 18.43
CA GLN A 51 -18.39 -8.51 18.19
C GLN A 51 -17.84 -7.08 18.23
N PRO A 52 -18.52 -6.14 17.54
CA PRO A 52 -18.17 -4.73 17.59
C PRO A 52 -18.01 -4.25 19.03
N PHE A 53 -16.96 -3.52 19.26
CA PHE A 53 -16.57 -3.04 20.59
C PHE A 53 -16.19 -1.57 20.51
N LEU A 54 -16.78 -0.77 21.40
CA LEU A 54 -16.44 0.64 21.59
C LEU A 54 -15.50 0.74 22.79
N SER A 55 -14.28 1.24 22.58
CA SER A 55 -13.33 1.45 23.65
C SER A 55 -13.76 2.60 24.59
N LYS A 56 -13.16 2.68 25.77
CA LYS A 56 -13.35 3.79 26.71
C LYS A 56 -12.94 5.14 26.11
N GLU A 57 -12.04 5.12 25.13
CA GLU A 57 -11.54 6.29 24.42
C GLU A 57 -12.39 6.67 23.19
N GLY A 58 -13.51 6.00 22.97
CA GLY A 58 -14.43 6.27 21.89
C GLY A 58 -14.05 5.63 20.54
N LEU A 59 -13.09 4.69 20.50
CA LEU A 59 -12.72 3.97 19.29
C LEU A 59 -13.64 2.77 19.07
N LEU A 60 -14.24 2.67 17.89
CA LEU A 60 -15.07 1.54 17.48
C LEU A 60 -14.22 0.50 16.75
N PHE A 61 -14.20 -0.72 17.28
CA PHE A 61 -13.57 -1.88 16.67
C PHE A 61 -14.63 -2.78 16.05
N THR A 62 -14.47 -3.09 14.77
CA THR A 62 -15.34 -4.02 14.07
C THR A 62 -14.59 -4.75 12.98
N CYS A 63 -14.92 -6.03 12.76
CA CYS A 63 -14.43 -6.81 11.63
C CYS A 63 -15.60 -7.18 10.74
N SER A 64 -15.49 -6.85 9.45
CA SER A 64 -16.51 -7.18 8.45
C SER A 64 -15.87 -7.50 7.10
N ASN A 65 -16.59 -8.25 6.27
CA ASN A 65 -16.21 -8.55 4.89
C ASN A 65 -17.46 -8.76 4.01
N ALA A 66 -17.28 -9.21 2.78
CA ALA A 66 -18.38 -9.40 1.84
C ALA A 66 -19.48 -10.34 2.35
N PHE A 67 -19.19 -11.32 3.22
CA PHE A 67 -20.20 -12.21 3.82
C PHE A 67 -21.13 -11.48 4.79
N ASP A 68 -20.72 -10.37 5.37
CA ASP A 68 -21.58 -9.55 6.22
C ASP A 68 -22.66 -8.81 5.41
N ASN A 69 -22.42 -8.65 4.10
CA ASN A 69 -23.35 -8.06 3.15
C ASN A 69 -24.00 -9.10 2.22
N LEU A 70 -24.01 -10.36 2.64
CA LEU A 70 -24.48 -11.49 1.82
C LEU A 70 -25.94 -11.31 1.34
N LYS A 71 -26.77 -10.67 2.16
CA LYS A 71 -28.18 -10.39 1.82
C LYS A 71 -28.31 -9.52 0.55
N ASN A 72 -27.39 -8.58 0.34
CA ASN A 72 -27.42 -7.70 -0.82
C ASN A 72 -26.59 -8.22 -1.99
N LEU A 73 -25.43 -8.82 -1.70
CA LEU A 73 -24.50 -9.30 -2.73
C LEU A 73 -24.90 -10.67 -3.30
N GLY A 74 -25.42 -11.55 -2.46
CA GLY A 74 -25.66 -12.95 -2.80
C GLY A 74 -24.37 -13.79 -2.82
N LEU A 75 -24.50 -15.09 -2.52
CA LEU A 75 -23.37 -16.02 -2.48
C LEU A 75 -22.74 -16.23 -3.87
N SER A 76 -23.55 -16.17 -4.93
CA SER A 76 -23.08 -16.28 -6.32
C SER A 76 -22.12 -15.16 -6.72
N TYR A 77 -22.33 -13.95 -6.21
CA TYR A 77 -21.39 -12.83 -6.41
C TYR A 77 -20.04 -13.13 -5.79
N ILE A 78 -20.01 -13.56 -4.52
CA ILE A 78 -18.75 -13.83 -3.80
C ILE A 78 -18.00 -15.01 -4.47
N ARG A 79 -18.73 -16.06 -4.90
CA ARG A 79 -18.13 -17.18 -5.66
C ARG A 79 -17.51 -16.72 -6.98
N ARG A 80 -18.18 -15.83 -7.68
CA ARG A 80 -17.66 -15.27 -8.94
C ARG A 80 -16.37 -14.46 -8.68
N GLU A 81 -16.35 -13.61 -7.67
CA GLU A 81 -15.15 -12.84 -7.32
C GLU A 81 -14.00 -13.75 -6.89
N PHE A 82 -14.28 -14.82 -6.14
CA PHE A 82 -13.30 -15.84 -5.77
C PHE A 82 -12.67 -16.54 -7.00
N GLN A 83 -13.46 -16.77 -8.05
CA GLN A 83 -12.96 -17.39 -9.28
C GLN A 83 -12.23 -16.42 -10.21
N LYS A 84 -12.56 -15.14 -10.16
CA LYS A 84 -12.10 -14.11 -11.09
C LYS A 84 -10.82 -13.42 -10.64
N GLN A 85 -10.68 -13.23 -9.35
CA GLN A 85 -9.56 -12.46 -8.79
C GLN A 85 -8.39 -13.37 -8.42
N PRO A 86 -7.14 -12.88 -8.46
CA PRO A 86 -6.03 -13.54 -7.79
C PRO A 86 -6.36 -13.79 -6.33
N TYR A 87 -5.97 -14.96 -5.81
CA TYR A 87 -6.36 -15.38 -4.46
C TYR A 87 -6.01 -14.36 -3.37
N LEU A 88 -4.81 -13.77 -3.44
CA LEU A 88 -4.37 -12.77 -2.47
C LEU A 88 -5.23 -11.49 -2.54
N THR A 89 -5.56 -11.02 -3.74
CA THR A 89 -6.44 -9.86 -3.94
C THR A 89 -7.82 -10.13 -3.35
N PHE A 90 -8.38 -11.33 -3.60
CA PHE A 90 -9.65 -11.75 -3.02
C PHE A 90 -9.61 -11.76 -1.48
N LEU A 91 -8.53 -12.30 -0.88
CA LEU A 91 -8.34 -12.29 0.57
C LEU A 91 -8.33 -10.88 1.15
N ILE A 92 -7.64 -9.95 0.53
CA ILE A 92 -7.48 -8.58 1.03
C ILE A 92 -8.76 -7.77 0.79
N GLU A 93 -9.22 -7.71 -0.44
CA GLU A 93 -10.25 -6.75 -0.86
C GLU A 93 -11.68 -7.22 -0.59
N VAL A 94 -11.92 -8.53 -0.68
CA VAL A 94 -13.27 -9.10 -0.51
C VAL A 94 -13.46 -9.67 0.89
N MET A 95 -12.44 -10.35 1.40
CA MET A 95 -12.53 -11.08 2.67
C MET A 95 -11.98 -10.32 3.87
N ASN A 96 -11.28 -9.18 3.66
CA ASN A 96 -10.62 -8.43 4.72
C ASN A 96 -9.77 -9.31 5.63
N TYR A 97 -9.00 -10.24 5.01
CA TYR A 97 -8.10 -11.14 5.73
C TYR A 97 -6.99 -10.33 6.37
N MET A 98 -6.71 -10.60 7.63
CA MET A 98 -5.62 -9.93 8.37
C MET A 98 -4.36 -10.77 8.25
N PHE A 99 -3.38 -10.23 7.54
CA PHE A 99 -2.06 -10.88 7.44
C PHE A 99 -1.26 -10.62 8.71
N ASP A 100 -0.82 -11.70 9.33
CA ASP A 100 0.22 -11.66 10.34
C ASP A 100 1.58 -11.78 9.65
N LYS A 101 2.68 -11.43 10.34
CA LYS A 101 4.00 -11.61 9.78
C LYS A 101 4.20 -13.08 9.40
N VAL A 102 4.53 -13.32 8.14
CA VAL A 102 4.85 -14.67 7.67
C VAL A 102 6.25 -15.01 8.20
N GLU A 103 6.38 -16.10 8.94
CA GLU A 103 7.70 -16.66 9.26
C GLU A 103 8.45 -16.95 7.96
N ASN A 104 9.67 -16.44 7.83
CA ASN A 104 10.54 -16.52 6.64
C ASN A 104 10.11 -15.63 5.45
N CYS A 105 9.57 -14.44 5.70
CA CYS A 105 9.39 -13.42 4.67
C CYS A 105 10.72 -13.01 4.02
N PHE A 106 10.67 -12.64 2.75
CA PHE A 106 11.82 -12.05 2.06
C PHE A 106 12.33 -10.78 2.74
N TYR A 107 11.42 -9.99 3.33
CA TYR A 107 11.72 -8.75 4.05
C TYR A 107 11.47 -8.91 5.56
N SER A 108 12.47 -8.60 6.38
CA SER A 108 12.36 -8.62 7.85
C SER A 108 11.91 -7.28 8.41
N ILE A 109 10.74 -6.77 7.95
CA ILE A 109 10.22 -5.48 8.42
C ILE A 109 9.82 -5.56 9.88
N ASN A 110 10.31 -4.61 10.65
CA ASN A 110 9.87 -4.36 12.03
C ASN A 110 9.07 -3.05 12.08
N ASP A 111 7.77 -3.13 12.33
CA ASP A 111 6.88 -1.98 12.33
C ASP A 111 7.32 -0.89 13.32
N GLU A 112 7.89 -1.25 14.47
CA GLU A 112 8.38 -0.29 15.47
C GLU A 112 9.63 0.48 15.01
N LYS A 113 10.43 -0.12 14.10
CA LYS A 113 11.66 0.49 13.58
C LYS A 113 11.45 1.19 12.23
N GLN A 114 10.68 0.58 11.32
CA GLN A 114 10.60 1.04 9.94
C GLN A 114 9.31 1.79 9.61
N VAL A 115 8.21 1.59 10.37
CA VAL A 115 6.92 2.18 10.01
C VAL A 115 6.60 3.40 10.88
N TYR A 116 6.27 4.51 10.22
CA TYR A 116 5.75 5.70 10.90
C TYR A 116 4.37 6.07 10.37
N TYR A 117 3.65 6.85 11.15
CA TYR A 117 2.33 7.34 10.76
C TYR A 117 2.35 8.86 10.77
N ALA A 118 2.59 9.46 9.60
CA ALA A 118 2.51 10.89 9.41
C ALA A 118 1.08 11.27 9.01
N SER A 119 0.46 12.07 9.85
CA SER A 119 -0.80 12.73 9.51
C SER A 119 -0.54 13.98 8.68
N GLU A 120 -1.60 14.55 8.13
CA GLU A 120 -1.58 15.82 7.42
C GLU A 120 -1.14 16.97 8.34
N GLN A 121 -0.67 18.05 7.73
CA GLN A 121 -0.26 19.26 8.46
C GLN A 121 -1.48 20.04 8.97
N SER A 122 -1.91 19.75 10.18
CA SER A 122 -3.12 20.30 10.79
C SER A 122 -3.19 21.85 10.75
N LYS A 123 -2.04 22.53 10.90
CA LYS A 123 -2.02 24.00 10.82
C LYS A 123 -2.42 24.50 9.43
N LEU A 124 -1.82 23.94 8.37
CA LEU A 124 -2.14 24.33 6.99
C LEU A 124 -3.58 24.01 6.63
N ILE A 125 -4.11 22.90 7.13
CA ILE A 125 -5.51 22.54 6.94
C ILE A 125 -6.43 23.53 7.64
N MET A 126 -6.11 23.94 8.86
CA MET A 126 -6.90 24.94 9.59
C MET A 126 -6.84 26.32 8.93
N ASP A 127 -5.69 26.71 8.40
CA ASP A 127 -5.54 27.97 7.68
C ASP A 127 -6.37 27.96 6.38
N MET A 128 -6.31 26.85 5.60
CA MET A 128 -7.15 26.65 4.43
C MET A 128 -8.65 26.66 4.79
N ALA A 129 -9.03 25.97 5.87
CA ALA A 129 -10.43 25.91 6.32
C ALA A 129 -10.97 27.31 6.67
N ARG A 130 -10.16 28.17 7.30
CA ARG A 130 -10.51 29.57 7.59
C ARG A 130 -10.63 30.40 6.33
N GLU A 131 -9.68 30.28 5.40
CA GLU A 131 -9.69 31.00 4.13
C GLU A 131 -10.90 30.65 3.26
N THR A 132 -11.37 29.40 3.30
CA THR A 132 -12.53 28.91 2.56
C THR A 132 -13.84 28.98 3.34
N ASN A 133 -13.86 29.56 4.55
CA ASN A 133 -14.99 29.51 5.46
C ASN A 133 -15.53 28.08 5.71
N PHE A 134 -14.62 27.12 5.81
CA PHE A 134 -14.90 25.68 5.95
C PHE A 134 -15.63 25.04 4.76
N ASP A 135 -15.63 25.70 3.60
CA ASP A 135 -16.12 25.16 2.33
C ASP A 135 -14.96 24.51 1.55
N TYR A 136 -14.59 23.30 1.96
CA TYR A 136 -13.58 22.48 1.27
C TYR A 136 -14.01 21.01 1.29
N LYS A 137 -13.46 20.25 0.35
CA LYS A 137 -13.69 18.81 0.25
C LYS A 137 -12.47 18.02 0.77
N PRO A 138 -12.65 16.81 1.29
CA PRO A 138 -11.53 15.94 1.69
C PRO A 138 -10.48 15.76 0.58
N GLU A 139 -10.91 15.73 -0.68
CA GLU A 139 -10.03 15.58 -1.85
C GLU A 139 -9.09 16.78 -2.03
N ASP A 140 -9.48 17.97 -1.57
CA ASP A 140 -8.64 19.17 -1.62
C ASP A 140 -7.41 19.03 -0.71
N ILE A 141 -7.55 18.30 0.38
CA ILE A 141 -6.47 17.98 1.33
C ILE A 141 -5.71 16.76 0.85
N LEU A 142 -6.39 15.62 0.68
CA LEU A 142 -5.76 14.35 0.34
C LEU A 142 -5.13 14.35 -1.05
N GLY A 143 -5.64 15.18 -1.95
CA GLY A 143 -5.14 15.34 -3.32
C GLY A 143 -3.95 16.30 -3.48
N SER A 144 -3.31 16.76 -2.40
CA SER A 144 -2.21 17.73 -2.50
C SER A 144 -1.13 17.52 -1.46
N SER A 145 0.11 17.35 -1.95
CA SER A 145 1.30 17.13 -1.11
C SER A 145 1.68 18.27 -0.18
N ILE A 146 1.09 19.47 -0.33
CA ILE A 146 1.34 20.57 0.61
C ILE A 146 0.84 20.28 2.02
N TYR A 147 -0.14 19.40 2.14
CA TYR A 147 -0.69 18.97 3.42
C TYR A 147 0.02 17.73 3.99
N ASP A 148 0.93 17.13 3.24
CA ASP A 148 1.70 15.97 3.67
C ASP A 148 2.81 16.40 4.63
N ARG A 149 2.73 15.92 5.87
CA ARG A 149 3.71 16.30 6.91
C ARG A 149 5.12 15.78 6.62
N ASP A 150 5.21 14.66 5.94
CA ASP A 150 6.47 13.97 5.62
C ASP A 150 7.05 14.32 4.24
N CYS A 151 6.37 15.14 3.45
CA CYS A 151 6.87 15.62 2.17
C CYS A 151 7.56 16.97 2.31
N ASN A 152 8.86 17.05 1.98
CA ASN A 152 9.58 18.31 1.90
C ASN A 152 9.54 18.82 0.44
N PRO A 153 8.86 19.93 0.16
CA PRO A 153 8.71 20.42 -1.22
C PRO A 153 10.01 20.90 -1.87
N SER A 154 11.09 21.10 -1.12
CA SER A 154 12.39 21.56 -1.64
C SER A 154 13.34 20.41 -1.99
N VAL A 155 13.01 19.18 -1.61
CA VAL A 155 13.82 17.98 -1.87
C VAL A 155 13.28 17.27 -3.12
N PRO A 156 14.13 16.74 -4.02
CA PRO A 156 13.69 15.94 -5.14
C PRO A 156 12.76 14.78 -4.71
N LEU A 157 11.88 14.36 -5.60
CA LEU A 157 11.12 13.14 -5.43
C LEU A 157 11.82 11.97 -6.14
N GLU A 158 11.65 10.80 -5.59
CA GLU A 158 12.14 9.55 -6.15
C GLU A 158 10.96 8.64 -6.39
N ILE A 159 10.87 8.00 -7.55
CA ILE A 159 9.83 7.01 -7.84
C ILE A 159 10.43 5.71 -8.34
N VAL A 160 9.83 4.63 -7.85
CA VAL A 160 10.09 3.27 -8.31
C VAL A 160 8.77 2.72 -8.87
N PRO A 161 8.68 2.44 -10.19
CA PRO A 161 7.51 1.81 -10.78
C PRO A 161 7.51 0.30 -10.50
N ASP A 162 6.31 -0.26 -10.35
CA ASP A 162 6.04 -1.69 -10.47
C ASP A 162 4.98 -1.90 -11.57
N TRP A 163 5.41 -2.50 -12.69
CA TRP A 163 4.57 -2.73 -13.87
C TRP A 163 3.90 -4.10 -13.82
N GLY A 164 3.08 -4.32 -12.80
CA GLY A 164 2.33 -5.56 -12.66
C GLY A 164 1.17 -5.69 -13.65
N SER A 165 0.82 -6.93 -13.99
CA SER A 165 -0.36 -7.20 -14.85
C SER A 165 -1.69 -6.96 -14.14
N ALA A 166 -1.72 -7.05 -12.82
CA ALA A 166 -2.91 -6.87 -12.00
C ALA A 166 -3.02 -5.46 -11.40
N ILE A 167 -1.90 -4.77 -11.25
CA ILE A 167 -1.81 -3.42 -10.70
C ILE A 167 -0.53 -2.75 -11.20
N CYS A 168 -0.61 -1.48 -11.60
CA CYS A 168 0.57 -0.66 -11.84
C CYS A 168 0.72 0.31 -10.66
N LEU A 169 1.92 0.42 -10.11
CA LEU A 169 2.18 1.18 -8.90
C LEU A 169 3.40 2.10 -9.08
N PHE A 170 3.34 3.28 -8.46
CA PHE A 170 4.51 4.09 -8.12
C PHE A 170 4.69 4.09 -6.61
N SER A 171 5.84 3.62 -6.13
CA SER A 171 6.32 3.91 -4.80
C SER A 171 7.08 5.24 -4.84
N VAL A 172 6.70 6.18 -3.97
CA VAL A 172 7.27 7.53 -3.94
C VAL A 172 8.08 7.72 -2.67
N SER A 173 9.32 8.19 -2.82
CA SER A 173 10.23 8.38 -1.70
C SER A 173 10.94 9.73 -1.73
N GLN A 174 11.53 10.08 -0.61
CA GLN A 174 12.52 11.14 -0.45
C GLN A 174 13.67 10.66 0.41
N THR A 175 14.89 10.90 -0.04
CA THR A 175 16.10 10.63 0.73
C THR A 175 16.52 11.86 1.49
N ARG A 176 16.57 11.78 2.83
CA ARG A 176 16.87 12.90 3.74
C ARG A 176 17.64 12.41 4.98
N ASN A 177 18.09 13.35 5.81
CA ASN A 177 18.69 13.05 7.12
C ASN A 177 17.68 13.23 8.28
N TYR A 178 16.38 13.00 8.03
CA TYR A 178 15.34 13.08 9.05
C TYR A 178 14.60 11.75 9.15
N ASP A 179 14.58 11.21 10.36
CA ASP A 179 13.92 9.94 10.68
C ASP A 179 12.55 10.21 11.32
N PHE A 180 11.48 9.83 10.64
CA PHE A 180 10.11 10.02 11.11
C PHE A 180 9.69 9.08 12.23
N VAL A 181 10.41 7.98 12.46
CA VAL A 181 10.13 7.07 13.58
C VAL A 181 10.66 7.67 14.88
N SER A 182 11.91 8.11 14.89
CA SER A 182 12.50 8.77 16.07
C SER A 182 12.07 10.23 16.23
N GLY A 183 11.60 10.88 15.14
CA GLY A 183 11.25 12.30 15.12
C GLY A 183 12.47 13.24 15.17
N GLN A 184 13.65 12.77 14.80
CA GLN A 184 14.90 13.50 14.93
C GLN A 184 15.72 13.49 13.64
N THR A 185 16.69 14.40 13.56
CA THR A 185 17.71 14.36 12.51
C THR A 185 18.66 13.18 12.79
N SER A 186 18.93 12.41 11.76
CA SER A 186 19.84 11.25 11.78
C SER A 186 21.19 11.61 11.21
N ASP A 187 22.27 11.04 11.77
CA ASP A 187 23.61 11.08 11.19
C ASP A 187 23.73 10.20 9.95
N ARG A 188 22.77 9.29 9.74
CA ARG A 188 22.66 8.42 8.58
C ARG A 188 21.65 8.99 7.60
N THR A 189 21.87 8.70 6.32
CA THR A 189 20.86 8.93 5.30
C THR A 189 19.62 8.10 5.58
N VAL A 190 18.44 8.71 5.48
CA VAL A 190 17.15 8.04 5.68
C VAL A 190 16.37 8.04 4.37
N HIS A 191 16.08 6.86 3.87
CA HIS A 191 15.23 6.66 2.71
C HIS A 191 13.78 6.50 3.18
N ASN A 192 12.98 7.54 2.95
CA ASN A 192 11.60 7.59 3.41
C ASN A 192 10.63 7.30 2.24
N ILE A 193 9.91 6.20 2.27
CA ILE A 193 8.76 5.97 1.38
C ILE A 193 7.57 6.73 1.95
N ILE A 194 7.17 7.81 1.27
CA ILE A 194 6.19 8.79 1.76
C ILE A 194 4.79 8.59 1.19
N ASN A 195 4.68 7.97 0.01
CA ASN A 195 3.39 7.76 -0.65
C ASN A 195 3.45 6.61 -1.66
N GLU A 196 2.29 6.10 -2.05
CA GLU A 196 2.12 5.19 -3.17
C GLU A 196 0.94 5.61 -4.03
N PHE A 197 1.06 5.42 -5.34
CA PHE A 197 -0.01 5.59 -6.30
C PHE A 197 -0.19 4.29 -7.05
N PHE A 198 -1.42 3.89 -7.28
CA PHE A 198 -1.71 2.68 -8.03
C PHE A 198 -2.93 2.87 -8.93
N VAL A 199 -2.95 2.13 -10.02
CA VAL A 199 -4.09 1.98 -10.93
C VAL A 199 -4.29 0.51 -11.24
N LYS A 200 -5.55 0.11 -11.37
CA LYS A 200 -5.92 -1.28 -11.71
C LYS A 200 -6.24 -1.38 -13.20
N PRO A 201 -5.76 -2.44 -13.88
CA PRO A 201 -6.05 -2.63 -15.29
C PRO A 201 -7.54 -2.76 -15.57
N ASP A 202 -8.03 -1.94 -16.50
CA ASP A 202 -9.37 -2.03 -17.08
C ASP A 202 -9.38 -2.65 -18.50
N GLY A 203 -8.22 -3.17 -18.93
CA GLY A 203 -8.00 -3.79 -20.23
C GLY A 203 -7.24 -2.91 -21.25
N ASN A 204 -6.88 -1.67 -20.89
CA ASN A 204 -6.13 -0.78 -21.78
C ASN A 204 -4.87 -0.22 -21.08
N SER A 205 -3.73 -0.89 -21.24
CA SER A 205 -2.48 -0.57 -20.56
C SER A 205 -1.93 0.86 -20.77
N ASN A 206 -2.19 1.48 -21.93
CA ASN A 206 -1.71 2.83 -22.21
C ASN A 206 -2.45 3.90 -21.40
N VAL A 207 -3.73 3.66 -21.13
CA VAL A 207 -4.54 4.55 -20.29
C VAL A 207 -4.05 4.48 -18.84
N LEU A 208 -3.70 3.30 -18.36
CA LEU A 208 -3.24 3.08 -16.97
C LEU A 208 -1.97 3.86 -16.65
N ILE A 209 -0.94 3.81 -17.50
CA ILE A 209 0.32 4.54 -17.27
C ILE A 209 0.06 6.04 -17.25
N LYS A 210 -0.76 6.54 -18.17
CA LYS A 210 -1.15 7.95 -18.22
C LYS A 210 -1.89 8.35 -16.93
N GLU A 211 -2.82 7.55 -16.49
CA GLU A 211 -3.61 7.77 -15.28
C GLU A 211 -2.70 7.78 -14.04
N LEU A 212 -1.80 6.81 -13.90
CA LEU A 212 -0.84 6.73 -12.82
C LEU A 212 0.05 7.97 -12.76
N CYS A 213 0.63 8.38 -13.91
CA CYS A 213 1.45 9.59 -14.01
C CYS A 213 0.65 10.86 -13.71
N SER A 214 -0.64 10.91 -14.11
CA SER A 214 -1.51 12.04 -13.83
C SER A 214 -1.85 12.14 -12.35
N ASN A 215 -2.18 11.03 -11.70
CA ASN A 215 -2.47 10.98 -10.26
C ASN A 215 -1.27 11.46 -9.44
N PHE A 216 -0.08 10.96 -9.75
CA PHE A 216 1.17 11.42 -9.14
C PHE A 216 1.39 12.93 -9.36
N SER A 217 1.34 13.38 -10.62
CA SER A 217 1.63 14.77 -10.97
C SER A 217 0.61 15.75 -10.40
N ASN A 218 -0.65 15.36 -10.30
CA ASN A 218 -1.71 16.17 -9.69
C ASN A 218 -1.49 16.34 -8.18
N HIS A 219 -1.14 15.25 -7.48
CA HIS A 219 -0.85 15.29 -6.05
C HIS A 219 0.34 16.20 -5.74
N TYR A 220 1.42 16.08 -6.52
CA TYR A 220 2.65 16.86 -6.35
C TYR A 220 2.70 18.14 -7.21
N ARG A 221 1.56 18.62 -7.73
CA ARG A 221 1.51 19.82 -8.61
C ARG A 221 2.12 21.07 -8.00
N LYS A 222 2.07 21.19 -6.67
CA LYS A 222 2.64 22.34 -5.89
C LYS A 222 4.01 22.04 -5.29
N HIS A 223 4.61 20.90 -5.59
CA HIS A 223 5.96 20.58 -5.14
C HIS A 223 6.96 21.55 -5.78
N ALA A 224 7.79 22.21 -4.98
CA ALA A 224 8.65 23.29 -5.46
C ALA A 224 9.84 22.77 -6.28
N ASN A 225 10.46 21.68 -5.83
CA ASN A 225 11.53 21.02 -6.58
C ASN A 225 10.91 20.11 -7.65
N ARG A 226 11.21 20.39 -8.92
CA ARG A 226 10.66 19.63 -10.06
C ARG A 226 11.60 18.53 -10.56
N GLU A 227 12.68 18.28 -9.86
CA GLU A 227 13.57 17.16 -10.13
C GLU A 227 12.93 15.86 -9.63
N LEU A 228 12.91 14.85 -10.50
CA LEU A 228 12.28 13.56 -10.24
C LEU A 228 13.25 12.45 -10.65
N HIS A 229 13.73 11.71 -9.67
CA HIS A 229 14.56 10.52 -9.90
C HIS A 229 13.65 9.32 -10.20
N PHE A 230 13.78 8.77 -11.41
CA PHE A 230 13.01 7.64 -11.89
C PHE A 230 13.89 6.38 -11.94
N TYR A 231 13.67 5.46 -11.00
CA TYR A 231 14.38 4.20 -10.91
C TYR A 231 13.67 3.15 -11.76
N LYS A 232 14.16 2.87 -12.95
CA LYS A 232 13.52 2.01 -13.93
C LYS A 232 13.35 0.58 -13.42
N ASP A 233 12.15 0.04 -13.60
CA ASP A 233 11.93 -1.40 -13.56
C ASP A 233 12.32 -2.00 -14.93
N LYS A 234 13.14 -3.04 -14.90
CA LYS A 234 13.61 -3.75 -16.11
C LYS A 234 12.46 -4.33 -16.94
N TYR A 235 11.42 -4.83 -16.29
CA TYR A 235 10.23 -5.34 -16.98
C TYR A 235 9.49 -4.24 -17.73
N GLY A 236 9.60 -3.00 -17.26
CA GLY A 236 9.05 -1.82 -17.94
C GLY A 236 9.70 -1.50 -19.27
N ASP A 237 10.84 -2.09 -19.60
CA ASP A 237 11.48 -1.98 -20.92
C ASP A 237 10.96 -3.02 -21.93
N SER A 238 10.04 -3.88 -21.52
CA SER A 238 9.34 -4.80 -22.40
C SER A 238 8.49 -4.01 -23.40
N ARG A 239 8.51 -4.44 -24.66
CA ARG A 239 7.66 -3.89 -25.71
C ARG A 239 6.48 -4.81 -25.96
N ASN A 240 5.34 -4.24 -26.28
CA ASN A 240 4.23 -5.04 -26.79
C ASN A 240 4.61 -5.61 -28.17
N PRO A 241 4.79 -6.93 -28.31
CA PRO A 241 5.25 -7.53 -29.58
C PRO A 241 4.26 -7.35 -30.74
N ASN A 242 3.00 -7.02 -30.45
CA ASN A 242 1.95 -6.86 -31.44
C ASN A 242 1.86 -5.44 -32.02
N ILE A 243 2.66 -4.47 -31.50
CA ILE A 243 2.65 -3.09 -31.96
C ILE A 243 4.04 -2.72 -32.46
N VAL A 244 4.17 -2.65 -33.80
CA VAL A 244 5.39 -2.16 -34.44
C VAL A 244 5.61 -0.70 -34.04
N LYS A 245 6.76 -0.38 -33.40
CA LYS A 245 7.11 0.92 -32.81
C LYS A 245 6.42 1.23 -31.47
N SER A 246 5.97 0.24 -30.71
CA SER A 246 5.48 0.49 -29.34
C SER A 246 6.60 1.03 -28.46
N LYS A 247 6.30 2.09 -27.72
CA LYS A 247 7.16 2.56 -26.64
C LYS A 247 7.11 1.56 -25.49
N THR A 248 8.19 1.49 -24.73
CA THR A 248 8.21 0.71 -23.49
C THR A 248 7.39 1.42 -22.39
N TYR A 249 7.01 0.71 -21.37
CA TYR A 249 6.26 1.31 -20.24
C TYR A 249 7.06 2.42 -19.56
N ASN A 250 8.38 2.19 -19.35
CA ASN A 250 9.27 3.21 -18.80
C ASN A 250 9.31 4.45 -19.69
N GLN A 251 9.48 4.30 -21.02
CA GLN A 251 9.47 5.42 -21.95
C GLN A 251 8.16 6.22 -21.92
N MET A 252 7.02 5.55 -21.88
CA MET A 252 5.71 6.21 -21.78
C MET A 252 5.58 6.99 -20.46
N ALA A 253 5.99 6.41 -19.34
CA ALA A 253 5.94 7.08 -18.04
C ALA A 253 6.81 8.34 -18.03
N VAL A 254 8.07 8.24 -18.50
CA VAL A 254 8.99 9.38 -18.58
C VAL A 254 8.42 10.50 -19.44
N GLU A 255 7.81 10.18 -20.59
CA GLU A 255 7.18 11.19 -21.45
C GLU A 255 5.99 11.88 -20.80
N TYR A 256 5.11 11.12 -20.10
CA TYR A 256 3.97 11.72 -19.41
C TYR A 256 4.42 12.60 -18.23
N LEU A 257 5.40 12.16 -17.45
CA LEU A 257 5.96 12.92 -16.32
C LEU A 257 6.66 14.19 -16.81
N THR A 258 7.48 14.09 -17.87
CA THR A 258 8.13 15.26 -18.48
C THR A 258 7.10 16.25 -19.03
N SER A 259 6.04 15.75 -19.69
CA SER A 259 4.94 16.59 -20.19
C SER A 259 4.16 17.27 -19.06
N ALA A 260 4.14 16.69 -17.87
CA ALA A 260 3.56 17.29 -16.67
C ALA A 260 4.49 18.30 -15.95
N GLY A 261 5.66 18.59 -16.52
CA GLY A 261 6.61 19.59 -16.03
C GLY A 261 7.64 19.06 -15.03
N TRP A 262 7.85 17.74 -14.98
CA TRP A 262 8.95 17.16 -14.18
C TRP A 262 10.24 17.14 -14.99
N HIS A 263 11.36 17.40 -14.32
CA HIS A 263 12.70 17.14 -14.82
C HIS A 263 13.08 15.71 -14.40
N VAL A 264 12.84 14.74 -15.28
CA VAL A 264 13.03 13.31 -14.99
C VAL A 264 14.48 12.92 -15.18
N ILE A 265 15.12 12.41 -14.13
CA ILE A 265 16.46 11.84 -14.14
C ILE A 265 16.30 10.32 -14.04
N GLU A 266 16.58 9.65 -15.15
CA GLU A 266 16.43 8.19 -15.26
C GLU A 266 17.63 7.47 -14.63
N HIS A 267 17.35 6.51 -13.76
CA HIS A 267 18.33 5.62 -13.16
C HIS A 267 18.13 4.20 -13.67
N GLU A 268 19.19 3.64 -14.21
CA GLU A 268 19.24 2.25 -14.66
C GLU A 268 20.24 1.48 -13.81
N HIS A 269 19.91 0.24 -13.51
CA HIS A 269 20.88 -0.64 -12.87
C HIS A 269 22.02 -0.96 -13.87
N PRO A 270 23.27 -0.64 -13.57
CA PRO A 270 24.39 -0.95 -14.46
C PRO A 270 24.64 -2.46 -14.49
N GLY A 271 24.46 -3.08 -15.65
CA GLY A 271 24.77 -4.51 -15.85
C GLY A 271 23.59 -5.47 -15.65
N MET A 272 23.93 -6.72 -15.29
CA MET A 272 22.90 -7.73 -15.00
C MET A 272 22.24 -7.47 -13.67
N GLU A 273 20.95 -7.79 -13.59
CA GLU A 273 20.20 -7.71 -12.34
C GLU A 273 20.85 -8.57 -11.25
N PRO A 274 21.05 -8.04 -10.02
CA PRO A 274 21.63 -8.82 -8.94
C PRO A 274 20.81 -10.08 -8.64
N PRO A 275 21.45 -11.19 -8.29
CA PRO A 275 20.75 -12.38 -7.82
C PRO A 275 19.79 -12.06 -6.67
N GLN A 276 18.69 -12.80 -6.58
CA GLN A 276 17.71 -12.60 -5.49
C GLN A 276 18.33 -12.78 -4.10
N SER A 277 19.33 -13.69 -3.97
CA SER A 277 20.11 -13.85 -2.73
C SER A 277 20.80 -12.57 -2.29
N ASP A 278 21.39 -11.84 -3.23
CA ASP A 278 22.14 -10.61 -2.92
C ASP A 278 21.18 -9.47 -2.56
N LYS A 279 20.04 -9.40 -3.25
CA LYS A 279 18.96 -8.48 -2.89
C LYS A 279 18.44 -8.76 -1.49
N TYR A 280 18.20 -10.03 -1.16
CA TYR A 280 17.76 -10.47 0.15
C TYR A 280 18.73 -10.03 1.26
N VAL A 281 20.02 -10.32 1.08
CA VAL A 281 21.05 -9.95 2.06
C VAL A 281 21.13 -8.44 2.23
N LEU A 282 21.17 -7.66 1.14
CA LEU A 282 21.28 -6.22 1.21
C LEU A 282 20.05 -5.58 1.89
N ILE A 283 18.85 -5.97 1.48
CA ILE A 283 17.62 -5.37 2.02
C ILE A 283 17.46 -5.69 3.51
N ASN A 284 17.70 -6.95 3.91
CA ASN A 284 17.58 -7.30 5.32
C ASN A 284 18.69 -6.65 6.17
N SER A 285 19.91 -6.46 5.65
CA SER A 285 20.94 -5.68 6.33
C SER A 285 20.52 -4.20 6.53
N ILE A 286 19.79 -3.62 5.57
CA ILE A 286 19.21 -2.27 5.71
C ILE A 286 18.13 -2.27 6.79
N LEU A 287 17.24 -3.27 6.81
CA LEU A 287 16.14 -3.38 7.75
C LEU A 287 16.60 -3.72 9.18
N GLU A 288 17.68 -4.46 9.35
CA GLU A 288 18.29 -4.74 10.66
C GLU A 288 18.94 -3.49 11.27
N GLU A 289 19.39 -2.54 10.43
CA GLU A 289 20.03 -1.27 10.81
C GLU A 289 21.39 -1.40 11.49
N ASP A 290 22.00 -2.57 11.47
CA ASP A 290 23.25 -2.87 12.18
C ASP A 290 24.48 -2.27 11.50
N ASP A 291 24.46 -2.10 10.18
CA ASP A 291 25.56 -1.45 9.44
C ASP A 291 25.35 0.07 9.34
N PRO A 292 26.18 0.90 10.01
CA PRO A 292 26.03 2.36 9.98
C PRO A 292 26.32 2.97 8.60
N LYS A 293 26.90 2.22 7.65
CA LYS A 293 27.15 2.68 6.29
C LYS A 293 25.93 2.59 5.38
N LEU A 294 24.96 1.74 5.75
CA LEU A 294 23.72 1.59 5.01
C LEU A 294 22.70 2.66 5.42
N PRO A 295 21.81 3.10 4.52
CA PRO A 295 20.76 4.05 4.87
C PRO A 295 19.76 3.43 5.84
N LEU A 296 19.08 4.27 6.60
CA LEU A 296 17.87 3.86 7.30
C LEU A 296 16.70 3.79 6.30
N PHE A 297 15.84 2.82 6.47
CA PHE A 297 14.62 2.67 5.67
C PHE A 297 13.39 2.99 6.52
N ARG A 298 12.53 3.86 6.01
CA ARG A 298 11.30 4.26 6.68
C ARG A 298 10.13 4.25 5.71
N ILE A 299 8.95 3.87 6.18
CA ILE A 299 7.76 3.81 5.35
C ILE A 299 6.56 4.40 6.07
N ASN A 300 5.80 5.25 5.37
CA ASN A 300 4.58 5.83 5.88
C ASN A 300 3.43 4.82 5.83
N GLY A 301 3.09 4.24 6.99
CA GLY A 301 2.02 3.24 7.12
C GLY A 301 0.62 3.78 6.83
N SER A 302 0.42 5.11 6.90
CA SER A 302 -0.87 5.71 6.56
C SER A 302 -1.13 5.75 5.05
N ARG A 303 -0.08 5.86 4.22
CA ARG A 303 -0.19 6.10 2.78
C ARG A 303 0.37 4.97 1.91
N CYS A 304 1.23 4.09 2.45
CA CYS A 304 1.93 3.04 1.71
C CYS A 304 1.44 1.64 2.12
N ARG A 305 0.11 1.48 2.20
CA ARG A 305 -0.51 0.25 2.68
C ARG A 305 -0.22 -0.95 1.78
N TYR A 306 -0.30 -0.78 0.47
CA TYR A 306 -0.06 -1.88 -0.48
C TYR A 306 1.41 -2.28 -0.52
N THR A 307 2.31 -1.31 -0.46
CA THR A 307 3.76 -1.56 -0.34
C THR A 307 4.06 -2.37 0.92
N LEU A 308 3.52 -1.98 2.09
CA LEU A 308 3.69 -2.73 3.34
C LEU A 308 3.12 -4.15 3.25
N ILE A 309 1.92 -4.30 2.68
CA ILE A 309 1.30 -5.62 2.50
C ILE A 309 2.18 -6.48 1.58
N SER A 310 2.67 -5.92 0.48
CA SER A 310 3.56 -6.63 -0.44
C SER A 310 4.85 -7.07 0.24
N MET A 311 5.51 -6.18 0.97
CA MET A 311 6.75 -6.48 1.68
C MET A 311 6.56 -7.52 2.80
N ASN A 312 5.44 -7.49 3.52
CA ASN A 312 5.15 -8.45 4.59
C ASN A 312 4.72 -9.84 4.07
N ASN A 313 4.46 -10.00 2.79
CA ASN A 313 3.98 -11.25 2.18
C ASN A 313 4.89 -11.76 1.04
N ALA A 314 6.04 -11.16 0.85
CA ALA A 314 7.00 -11.55 -0.18
C ALA A 314 7.87 -12.76 0.25
#